data_e4b6282b53ccea69f152188c1f63b509
#
_entry.id   e4b6282b53ccea69f152188c1f63b509
#
_cell.length_a   1.000
_cell.length_b   1.000
_cell.length_c   1.000
_cell.angle_alpha   90.00
_cell.angle_beta   90.00
_cell.angle_gamma   90.00
#
_symmetry.space_group_name_H-M   'P 1'
#
loop_
_entity.id
_entity.type
_entity.pdbx_description
1 polymer ?
#
loop_
_entity_poly.entity_id
_entity_poly.type
_entity_poly.pdbx_seq_one_letter_code
_entity_poly.pdbx_strand_id
1 'polypeptide(L)'
;AAYYKMTLNGKSITSSHLNPGFTHYDKRNLYNTYDVTSQLLKGENVLSAILGNGFYNESAPVATWSYEQARWRNRPRMICEMEILYKNGEKQTIHSDSTWKTSIGPYIQNNIYSGDTYDACLAIAGWDKPGFDDSKWTNAIQAAAPSPLLVSQNMPAIETEQFITPINMRSFGDTVYVYDFGVNMSGVCTLSINGKKGTKVSMQHGELLKLSLIHISEPTRP
;
A
#
# COMPACT_ATOMS: atom_id res chain seq x y z
N ALA A 1 10.96 -5.00 -3.12
CA ALA A 1 10.01 -5.53 -4.10
C ALA A 1 8.64 -5.65 -3.47
N ALA A 2 7.59 -5.43 -4.24
CA ALA A 2 6.21 -5.19 -3.83
C ALA A 2 5.93 -3.72 -3.48
N TYR A 3 4.69 -3.37 -3.20
CA TYR A 3 4.35 -2.00 -2.80
C TYR A 3 4.59 -1.77 -1.31
N TYR A 4 4.84 -0.53 -0.96
CA TYR A 4 4.99 -0.12 0.43
C TYR A 4 4.28 1.21 0.71
N LYS A 5 3.89 1.38 1.95
CA LYS A 5 3.55 2.67 2.56
C LYS A 5 4.38 2.83 3.81
N MET A 6 5.23 3.85 3.85
CA MET A 6 6.12 4.10 4.99
C MET A 6 5.68 5.31 5.78
N THR A 7 5.89 5.23 7.08
CA THR A 7 5.65 6.33 8.02
C THR A 7 6.88 6.56 8.90
N LEU A 8 7.09 7.80 9.27
CA LEU A 8 8.01 8.20 10.34
C LEU A 8 7.20 8.90 11.42
N ASN A 9 7.22 8.35 12.64
CA ASN A 9 6.47 8.88 13.79
C ASN A 9 4.95 9.03 13.52
N GLY A 10 4.35 8.09 12.78
CA GLY A 10 2.94 8.09 12.42
C GLY A 10 2.56 9.00 11.25
N LYS A 11 3.53 9.67 10.63
CA LYS A 11 3.30 10.53 9.45
C LYS A 11 3.83 9.87 8.20
N SER A 12 3.07 9.90 7.11
CA SER A 12 3.55 9.39 5.83
C SER A 12 4.81 10.15 5.39
N ILE A 13 5.81 9.43 4.88
CA ILE A 13 7.05 10.03 4.36
C ILE A 13 6.89 10.58 2.94
N THR A 14 5.79 10.27 2.26
CA THR A 14 5.52 10.71 0.89
C THR A 14 4.01 10.79 0.64
N SER A 15 3.60 11.65 -0.28
CA SER A 15 2.24 11.72 -0.85
C SER A 15 2.04 10.75 -1.99
N SER A 16 3.11 10.17 -2.53
CA SER A 16 3.02 9.28 -3.69
C SER A 16 2.47 7.90 -3.35
N HIS A 17 1.80 7.30 -4.32
CA HIS A 17 1.12 6.01 -4.23
C HIS A 17 1.82 4.95 -5.08
N LEU A 18 1.53 3.67 -4.82
CA LEU A 18 1.94 2.51 -5.60
C LEU A 18 3.46 2.44 -5.86
N ASN A 19 4.25 2.77 -4.85
CA ASN A 19 5.71 2.71 -4.92
C ASN A 19 6.25 1.34 -4.49
N PRO A 20 7.39 0.93 -5.07
CA PRO A 20 8.04 1.43 -6.28
C PRO A 20 7.32 0.97 -7.54
N GLY A 21 7.63 1.58 -8.68
CA GLY A 21 7.08 1.19 -9.96
C GLY A 21 7.38 -0.27 -10.34
N PHE A 22 6.57 -0.83 -11.21
CA PHE A 22 6.71 -2.20 -11.71
C PHE A 22 7.97 -2.38 -12.56
N THR A 23 8.65 -3.54 -12.37
CA THR A 23 9.79 -3.96 -13.18
C THR A 23 9.80 -5.49 -13.34
N HIS A 24 10.70 -6.01 -14.15
CA HIS A 24 11.13 -7.39 -14.04
C HIS A 24 11.97 -7.56 -12.77
N TYR A 25 11.33 -7.94 -11.67
CA TYR A 25 11.93 -7.94 -10.34
C TYR A 25 13.12 -8.90 -10.18
N ASP A 26 13.22 -9.93 -11.02
CA ASP A 26 14.38 -10.82 -11.07
C ASP A 26 15.59 -10.21 -11.81
N LYS A 27 15.38 -9.09 -12.52
CA LYS A 27 16.45 -8.39 -13.26
C LYS A 27 16.85 -7.10 -12.57
N ARG A 28 15.89 -6.30 -12.10
CA ARG A 28 16.15 -5.04 -11.38
C ARG A 28 15.00 -4.68 -10.46
N ASN A 29 15.34 -3.99 -9.39
CA ASN A 29 14.36 -3.39 -8.49
C ASN A 29 14.57 -1.88 -8.41
N LEU A 30 13.50 -1.13 -8.22
CA LEU A 30 13.55 0.31 -8.06
C LEU A 30 13.56 0.68 -6.58
N TYR A 31 14.24 1.77 -6.24
CA TYR A 31 14.16 2.41 -4.94
C TYR A 31 13.79 3.89 -5.07
N ASN A 32 13.22 4.44 -4.02
CA ASN A 32 12.92 5.87 -3.90
C ASN A 32 13.69 6.44 -2.72
N THR A 33 14.05 7.73 -2.82
CA THR A 33 14.70 8.49 -1.75
C THR A 33 13.78 9.62 -1.32
N TYR A 34 13.67 9.83 -0.01
CA TYR A 34 12.79 10.82 0.59
C TYR A 34 13.56 11.66 1.60
N ASP A 35 13.35 12.98 1.59
CA ASP A 35 13.81 13.84 2.68
C ASP A 35 12.81 13.81 3.83
N VAL A 36 13.23 13.24 4.95
CA VAL A 36 12.42 13.11 6.16
C VAL A 36 12.90 14.01 7.30
N THR A 37 13.80 14.95 7.01
CA THR A 37 14.43 15.83 8.01
C THR A 37 13.42 16.51 8.91
N SER A 38 12.32 17.05 8.33
CA SER A 38 11.29 17.77 9.07
C SER A 38 10.40 16.88 9.96
N GLN A 39 10.47 15.56 9.81
CA GLN A 39 9.67 14.59 10.56
C GLN A 39 10.45 13.97 11.73
N LEU A 40 11.77 14.16 11.76
CA LEU A 40 12.61 13.64 12.85
C LEU A 40 12.36 14.39 14.16
N LEU A 41 12.26 13.63 15.22
CA LEU A 41 12.11 14.13 16.59
C LEU A 41 13.44 13.98 17.35
N LYS A 42 13.65 14.82 18.37
CA LYS A 42 14.72 14.61 19.33
C LYS A 42 14.37 13.40 20.21
N GLY A 43 15.25 12.44 20.31
CA GLY A 43 15.05 11.21 21.07
C GLY A 43 14.53 10.06 20.22
N GLU A 44 13.51 9.36 20.71
CA GLU A 44 12.95 8.19 20.06
C GLU A 44 12.21 8.55 18.75
N ASN A 45 12.45 7.76 17.73
CA ASN A 45 11.77 7.83 16.44
C ASN A 45 11.37 6.44 15.98
N VAL A 46 10.22 6.32 15.31
CA VAL A 46 9.72 5.05 14.78
C VAL A 46 9.56 5.15 13.28
N LEU A 47 10.35 4.37 12.56
CA LEU A 47 10.22 4.19 11.11
C LEU A 47 9.47 2.89 10.85
N SER A 48 8.35 2.96 10.14
CA SER A 48 7.44 1.84 9.97
C SER A 48 7.00 1.69 8.52
N ALA A 49 6.60 0.47 8.13
CA ALA A 49 6.12 0.19 6.77
C ALA A 49 4.99 -0.82 6.75
N ILE A 50 3.98 -0.57 5.91
CA ILE A 50 3.04 -1.58 5.44
C ILE A 50 3.54 -2.07 4.08
N LEU A 51 3.61 -3.38 3.90
CA LEU A 51 3.99 -4.01 2.64
C LEU A 51 2.77 -4.62 1.98
N GLY A 52 2.49 -4.22 0.74
CA GLY A 52 1.43 -4.79 -0.09
C GLY A 52 2.01 -5.73 -1.17
N ASN A 53 1.19 -6.63 -1.68
CA ASN A 53 1.61 -7.61 -2.67
C ASN A 53 2.09 -6.97 -3.99
N GLY A 54 1.35 -5.97 -4.50
CA GLY A 54 1.64 -5.37 -5.79
C GLY A 54 1.78 -6.41 -6.90
N PHE A 55 2.48 -6.08 -7.97
CA PHE A 55 2.81 -7.02 -9.04
C PHE A 55 3.88 -8.06 -8.65
N TYR A 56 4.58 -7.85 -7.56
CA TYR A 56 5.61 -8.77 -7.10
C TYR A 56 5.05 -10.11 -6.59
N ASN A 57 3.90 -10.07 -5.94
CA ASN A 57 3.22 -11.26 -5.43
C ASN A 57 1.80 -11.38 -5.99
N GLU A 58 1.61 -11.01 -7.24
CA GLU A 58 0.32 -11.11 -7.93
C GLU A 58 -0.09 -12.56 -8.14
N SER A 59 -1.34 -12.88 -7.84
CA SER A 59 -1.89 -14.24 -7.96
C SER A 59 -3.39 -14.28 -8.23
N ALA A 60 -3.99 -13.14 -8.69
CA ALA A 60 -5.42 -13.10 -8.95
C ALA A 60 -5.80 -14.02 -10.11
N PRO A 61 -6.83 -14.87 -9.93
CA PRO A 61 -7.33 -15.71 -11.02
C PRO A 61 -7.90 -14.91 -12.20
N VAL A 62 -8.30 -13.67 -11.94
CA VAL A 62 -8.83 -12.74 -12.95
C VAL A 62 -7.75 -12.00 -13.73
N ALA A 63 -6.48 -12.09 -13.32
CA ALA A 63 -5.39 -11.49 -14.06
C ALA A 63 -5.20 -12.24 -15.39
N THR A 64 -5.21 -11.51 -16.50
CA THR A 64 -4.96 -12.08 -17.83
C THR A 64 -3.50 -12.43 -18.08
N TRP A 65 -2.63 -12.02 -17.18
CA TRP A 65 -1.19 -12.23 -17.23
C TRP A 65 -0.83 -13.32 -16.21
N SER A 66 -0.27 -14.39 -16.59
CA SER A 66 0.11 -15.50 -15.70
C SER A 66 1.20 -15.10 -14.69
N TYR A 67 0.94 -14.04 -13.89
CA TYR A 67 1.87 -13.55 -12.87
C TYR A 67 2.17 -14.58 -11.79
N GLU A 68 1.26 -15.53 -11.56
CA GLU A 68 1.48 -16.65 -10.65
C GLU A 68 2.65 -17.53 -11.07
N GLN A 69 3.02 -17.50 -12.36
CA GLN A 69 4.16 -18.22 -12.93
C GLN A 69 5.42 -17.36 -13.02
N ALA A 70 5.36 -16.09 -12.63
CA ALA A 70 6.50 -15.20 -12.71
C ALA A 70 7.63 -15.68 -11.79
N ARG A 71 8.84 -15.78 -12.34
CA ARG A 71 10.03 -16.31 -11.64
C ARG A 71 10.38 -15.52 -10.39
N TRP A 72 10.05 -14.22 -10.36
CA TRP A 72 10.30 -13.34 -9.22
C TRP A 72 9.26 -13.46 -8.11
N ARG A 73 8.10 -14.07 -8.37
CA ARG A 73 6.98 -14.08 -7.43
C ARG A 73 7.38 -14.65 -6.08
N ASN A 74 7.17 -13.84 -5.05
CA ASN A 74 7.48 -14.20 -3.68
C ASN A 74 6.73 -13.27 -2.70
N ARG A 75 6.84 -13.57 -1.39
CA ARG A 75 6.30 -12.70 -0.35
C ARG A 75 6.92 -11.29 -0.43
N PRO A 76 6.14 -10.22 -0.18
CA PRO A 76 6.63 -8.86 -0.09
C PRO A 76 7.89 -8.76 0.78
N ARG A 77 8.87 -8.00 0.31
CA ARG A 77 10.13 -7.76 1.03
C ARG A 77 10.64 -6.36 0.78
N MET A 78 11.33 -5.83 1.75
CA MET A 78 11.82 -4.46 1.76
C MET A 78 13.30 -4.43 2.15
N ILE A 79 14.00 -3.46 1.62
CA ILE A 79 15.27 -2.95 2.16
C ILE A 79 15.08 -1.45 2.37
N CYS A 80 15.59 -0.95 3.49
CA CYS A 80 15.54 0.45 3.84
C CYS A 80 16.88 0.88 4.43
N GLU A 81 17.31 2.07 4.04
CA GLU A 81 18.45 2.75 4.62
C GLU A 81 18.04 4.19 4.94
N MET A 82 18.42 4.70 6.10
CA MET A 82 18.23 6.09 6.49
C MET A 82 19.56 6.67 6.94
N GLU A 83 19.95 7.78 6.32
CA GLU A 83 21.14 8.54 6.71
C GLU A 83 20.71 9.81 7.46
N ILE A 84 21.32 10.04 8.61
CA ILE A 84 21.10 11.22 9.44
C ILE A 84 22.45 11.96 9.55
N LEU A 85 22.47 13.21 9.06
CA LEU A 85 23.60 14.11 9.24
C LEU A 85 23.30 15.11 10.35
N TYR A 86 24.02 15.02 11.44
CA TYR A 86 23.86 15.93 12.57
C TYR A 86 24.56 17.27 12.34
N LYS A 87 24.09 18.32 13.03
CA LYS A 87 24.67 19.67 12.92
C LYS A 87 26.16 19.74 13.31
N ASN A 88 26.63 18.81 14.12
CA ASN A 88 28.05 18.70 14.51
C ASN A 88 28.91 18.00 13.45
N GLY A 89 28.32 17.58 12.31
CA GLY A 89 29.00 16.86 11.23
C GLY A 89 29.04 15.34 11.41
N GLU A 90 28.53 14.82 12.53
CA GLU A 90 28.42 13.39 12.75
C GLU A 90 27.37 12.78 11.80
N LYS A 91 27.65 11.59 11.26
CA LYS A 91 26.74 10.84 10.39
C LYS A 91 26.33 9.55 11.07
N GLN A 92 25.04 9.28 11.11
CA GLN A 92 24.47 8.01 11.52
C GLN A 92 23.76 7.37 10.34
N THR A 93 23.96 6.06 10.14
CA THR A 93 23.25 5.26 9.12
C THR A 93 22.47 4.15 9.80
N ILE A 94 21.20 4.03 9.47
CA ILE A 94 20.29 3.00 9.98
C ILE A 94 19.88 2.13 8.81
N HIS A 95 20.00 0.81 8.97
CA HIS A 95 19.60 -0.17 7.96
C HIS A 95 18.45 -1.03 8.49
N SER A 96 17.58 -1.49 7.58
CA SER A 96 16.64 -2.55 7.92
C SER A 96 17.38 -3.88 8.08
N ASP A 97 17.16 -4.55 9.19
CA ASP A 97 17.79 -5.82 9.54
C ASP A 97 16.83 -6.74 10.32
N SER A 98 17.38 -7.81 10.90
CA SER A 98 16.61 -8.78 11.69
C SER A 98 16.16 -8.26 13.06
N THR A 99 16.56 -7.06 13.47
CA THR A 99 16.06 -6.45 14.72
C THR A 99 14.70 -5.78 14.52
N TRP A 100 14.33 -5.49 13.29
CA TRP A 100 13.01 -4.96 12.98
C TRP A 100 11.91 -5.94 13.38
N LYS A 101 10.79 -5.38 13.82
CA LYS A 101 9.64 -6.16 14.25
C LYS A 101 8.57 -6.22 13.16
N THR A 102 7.89 -7.34 13.06
CA THR A 102 6.83 -7.56 12.06
C THR A 102 5.60 -8.18 12.69
N SER A 103 4.44 -7.81 12.16
CA SER A 103 3.15 -8.40 12.50
C SER A 103 2.23 -8.45 11.28
N ILE A 104 1.23 -9.31 11.32
CA ILE A 104 0.14 -9.31 10.34
C ILE A 104 -0.81 -8.18 10.70
N GLY A 105 -1.17 -7.36 9.71
CA GLY A 105 -2.09 -6.24 9.87
C GLY A 105 -3.52 -6.57 9.45
N PRO A 106 -4.38 -5.55 9.34
CA PRO A 106 -5.80 -5.69 9.04
C PRO A 106 -6.13 -6.07 7.59
N TYR A 107 -5.15 -6.06 6.68
CA TYR A 107 -5.35 -6.48 5.30
C TYR A 107 -5.27 -8.00 5.19
N ILE A 108 -6.41 -8.68 5.19
CA ILE A 108 -6.51 -10.14 5.07
C ILE A 108 -6.14 -10.58 3.65
N GLN A 109 -6.57 -9.81 2.66
CA GLN A 109 -6.24 -9.99 1.26
C GLN A 109 -5.83 -8.64 0.68
N ASN A 110 -4.82 -8.65 -0.17
CA ASN A 110 -4.38 -7.49 -0.92
C ASN A 110 -3.97 -7.91 -2.33
N ASN A 111 -4.63 -7.33 -3.33
CA ASN A 111 -4.40 -7.70 -4.70
C ASN A 111 -4.78 -6.56 -5.66
N ILE A 112 -3.98 -6.34 -6.70
CA ILE A 112 -4.19 -5.26 -7.67
C ILE A 112 -5.45 -5.46 -8.49
N TYR A 113 -5.78 -6.70 -8.86
CA TYR A 113 -6.92 -6.99 -9.75
C TYR A 113 -8.19 -7.33 -8.99
N SER A 114 -8.09 -8.08 -7.91
CA SER A 114 -9.26 -8.51 -7.12
C SER A 114 -9.54 -7.63 -5.89
N GLY A 115 -8.74 -6.59 -5.66
CA GLY A 115 -8.92 -5.65 -4.57
C GLY A 115 -8.45 -6.13 -3.22
N ASP A 116 -8.89 -5.45 -2.17
CA ASP A 116 -8.47 -5.67 -0.81
C ASP A 116 -9.62 -6.17 0.08
N THR A 117 -9.28 -7.03 1.01
CA THR A 117 -10.15 -7.33 2.16
C THR A 117 -9.52 -6.79 3.43
N TYR A 118 -10.20 -5.87 4.07
CA TYR A 118 -9.75 -5.20 5.28
C TYR A 118 -10.66 -5.53 6.46
N ASP A 119 -10.08 -6.02 7.56
CA ASP A 119 -10.80 -6.24 8.82
C ASP A 119 -10.35 -5.20 9.86
N ALA A 120 -11.21 -4.23 10.13
CA ALA A 120 -10.94 -3.17 11.09
C ALA A 120 -10.74 -3.71 12.54
N CYS A 121 -11.22 -4.89 12.86
CA CYS A 121 -11.01 -5.52 14.17
C CYS A 121 -9.54 -5.93 14.39
N LEU A 122 -8.78 -6.10 13.32
CA LEU A 122 -7.36 -6.45 13.36
C LEU A 122 -6.44 -5.21 13.28
N ALA A 123 -7.01 -4.01 13.21
CA ALA A 123 -6.23 -2.79 13.18
C ALA A 123 -5.51 -2.58 14.52
N ILE A 124 -4.21 -2.31 14.45
CA ILE A 124 -3.34 -2.11 15.61
C ILE A 124 -3.12 -0.61 15.78
N ALA A 125 -3.73 -0.02 16.81
CA ALA A 125 -3.63 1.42 17.03
C ALA A 125 -2.21 1.80 17.49
N GLY A 126 -1.65 2.88 16.91
CA GLY A 126 -0.38 3.47 17.33
C GLY A 126 0.87 2.66 16.99
N TRP A 127 0.76 1.61 16.18
CA TRP A 127 1.86 0.73 15.80
C TRP A 127 3.05 1.44 15.13
N ASP A 128 2.81 2.61 14.58
CA ASP A 128 3.76 3.44 13.85
C ASP A 128 4.22 4.69 14.65
N LYS A 129 3.99 4.70 15.96
CA LYS A 129 4.30 5.84 16.84
C LYS A 129 5.31 5.47 17.92
N PRO A 130 6.14 6.44 18.39
CA PRO A 130 7.00 6.24 19.55
C PRO A 130 6.21 5.74 20.77
N GLY A 131 6.83 4.84 21.55
CA GLY A 131 6.25 4.24 22.75
C GLY A 131 5.27 3.08 22.47
N PHE A 132 5.14 2.61 21.24
CA PHE A 132 4.36 1.41 20.96
C PHE A 132 5.04 0.16 21.53
N ASP A 133 4.28 -0.69 22.21
CA ASP A 133 4.78 -1.98 22.71
C ASP A 133 4.74 -3.06 21.61
N ASP A 134 5.87 -3.32 21.00
CA ASP A 134 6.05 -4.34 19.96
C ASP A 134 6.55 -5.69 20.50
N SER A 135 6.53 -5.89 21.81
CA SER A 135 7.06 -7.10 22.46
C SER A 135 6.43 -8.41 21.97
N LYS A 136 5.19 -8.34 21.48
CA LYS A 136 4.46 -9.46 20.89
C LYS A 136 4.70 -9.68 19.40
N TRP A 137 5.43 -8.78 18.75
CA TRP A 137 5.76 -8.88 17.34
C TRP A 137 6.98 -9.79 17.13
N THR A 138 7.04 -10.43 15.99
CA THR A 138 8.18 -11.28 15.63
C THR A 138 9.28 -10.45 14.94
N ASN A 139 10.49 -10.91 15.03
CA ASN A 139 11.59 -10.28 14.30
C ASN A 139 11.44 -10.51 12.78
N ALA A 140 11.90 -9.54 12.02
CA ALA A 140 12.01 -9.66 10.58
C ALA A 140 12.98 -10.78 10.18
N ILE A 141 12.69 -11.43 9.07
CA ILE A 141 13.54 -12.50 8.54
C ILE A 141 14.33 -11.92 7.35
N GLN A 142 15.63 -12.12 7.38
CA GLN A 142 16.46 -11.77 6.24
C GLN A 142 16.11 -12.65 5.04
N ALA A 143 15.87 -12.02 3.90
CA ALA A 143 15.50 -12.70 2.66
C ALA A 143 16.46 -12.34 1.52
N ALA A 144 16.69 -13.27 0.62
CA ALA A 144 17.51 -13.01 -0.58
C ALA A 144 16.89 -11.89 -1.42
N ALA A 145 17.73 -11.02 -1.98
CA ALA A 145 17.27 -9.99 -2.92
C ALA A 145 16.64 -10.65 -4.15
N PRO A 146 15.54 -10.08 -4.71
CA PRO A 146 14.94 -10.62 -5.94
C PRO A 146 15.89 -10.52 -7.14
N SER A 147 16.72 -9.49 -7.18
CA SER A 147 17.81 -9.32 -8.15
C SER A 147 18.97 -8.56 -7.52
N PRO A 148 20.19 -8.68 -8.08
CA PRO A 148 21.36 -7.94 -7.58
C PRO A 148 21.34 -6.45 -7.95
N LEU A 149 20.46 -6.03 -8.88
CA LEU A 149 20.43 -4.67 -9.40
C LEU A 149 19.35 -3.84 -8.71
N LEU A 150 19.76 -2.81 -7.98
CA LEU A 150 18.91 -1.82 -7.35
C LEU A 150 19.17 -0.46 -8.03
N VAL A 151 18.12 0.17 -8.57
CA VAL A 151 18.21 1.38 -9.39
C VAL A 151 17.25 2.44 -8.85
N SER A 152 17.64 3.70 -8.87
CA SER A 152 16.74 4.80 -8.53
C SER A 152 15.55 4.85 -9.48
N GLN A 153 14.35 5.02 -8.94
CA GLN A 153 13.17 5.25 -9.74
C GLN A 153 13.24 6.65 -10.38
N ASN A 154 13.22 6.69 -11.71
CA ASN A 154 13.22 7.94 -12.49
C ASN A 154 11.86 8.22 -13.15
N MET A 155 10.83 7.42 -12.84
CA MET A 155 9.47 7.67 -13.31
C MET A 155 8.81 8.74 -12.43
N PRO A 156 7.88 9.55 -12.99
CA PRO A 156 7.06 10.44 -12.20
C PRO A 156 6.30 9.68 -11.10
N ALA A 157 6.13 10.31 -9.96
CA ALA A 157 5.34 9.75 -8.87
C ALA A 157 3.85 9.72 -9.26
N ILE A 158 3.14 8.69 -8.78
CA ILE A 158 1.67 8.67 -8.84
C ILE A 158 1.18 9.42 -7.60
N GLU A 159 0.51 10.54 -7.80
CA GLU A 159 0.02 11.38 -6.71
C GLU A 159 -1.48 11.61 -6.84
N THR A 160 -2.10 12.04 -5.73
CA THR A 160 -3.50 12.48 -5.74
C THR A 160 -3.56 13.86 -6.37
N GLU A 161 -4.09 13.94 -7.58
CA GLU A 161 -4.24 15.19 -8.30
C GLU A 161 -5.48 15.97 -7.86
N GLN A 162 -6.59 15.24 -7.62
CA GLN A 162 -7.87 15.85 -7.30
C GLN A 162 -8.71 14.95 -6.37
N PHE A 163 -9.50 15.56 -5.51
CA PHE A 163 -10.58 14.90 -4.79
C PHE A 163 -11.91 15.21 -5.48
N ILE A 164 -12.63 14.16 -5.86
CA ILE A 164 -13.91 14.26 -6.55
C ILE A 164 -15.00 13.74 -5.63
N THR A 165 -16.07 14.51 -5.47
CA THR A 165 -17.27 14.07 -4.74
C THR A 165 -18.32 13.54 -5.72
N PRO A 166 -19.13 12.54 -5.33
CA PRO A 166 -20.23 12.08 -6.16
C PRO A 166 -21.21 13.20 -6.49
N ILE A 167 -21.65 13.26 -7.74
CA ILE A 167 -22.69 14.21 -8.19
C ILE A 167 -24.10 13.67 -7.96
N ASN A 168 -24.23 12.34 -7.83
CA ASN A 168 -25.53 11.69 -7.61
C ASN A 168 -25.35 10.41 -6.79
N MET A 169 -26.41 10.01 -6.09
CA MET A 169 -26.49 8.76 -5.36
C MET A 169 -27.86 8.13 -5.58
N ARG A 170 -27.90 6.84 -5.89
CA ARG A 170 -29.11 6.04 -6.00
C ARG A 170 -29.06 4.86 -5.04
N SER A 171 -30.17 4.57 -4.37
CA SER A 171 -30.33 3.35 -3.56
C SER A 171 -31.16 2.30 -4.29
N PHE A 172 -30.79 1.05 -4.13
CA PHE A 172 -31.53 -0.11 -4.61
C PHE A 172 -31.83 -0.99 -3.38
N GLY A 173 -33.03 -0.85 -2.85
CA GLY A 173 -33.36 -1.37 -1.53
C GLY A 173 -32.57 -0.69 -0.41
N ASP A 174 -32.40 -1.38 0.73
CA ASP A 174 -31.82 -0.80 1.94
C ASP A 174 -30.30 -1.01 2.08
N THR A 175 -29.70 -1.76 1.15
CA THR A 175 -28.31 -2.24 1.33
C THR A 175 -27.40 -1.93 0.14
N VAL A 176 -27.92 -1.51 -1.01
CA VAL A 176 -27.13 -1.22 -2.21
C VAL A 176 -27.23 0.25 -2.56
N TYR A 177 -26.09 0.91 -2.65
CA TYR A 177 -25.98 2.32 -2.98
C TYR A 177 -25.00 2.49 -4.15
N VAL A 178 -25.42 3.25 -5.16
CA VAL A 178 -24.59 3.56 -6.32
C VAL A 178 -24.29 5.05 -6.32
N TYR A 179 -23.02 5.37 -6.31
CA TYR A 179 -22.50 6.73 -6.34
C TYR A 179 -21.94 7.03 -7.74
N ASP A 180 -22.48 8.08 -8.35
CA ASP A 180 -22.08 8.54 -9.68
C ASP A 180 -21.18 9.76 -9.54
N PHE A 181 -19.99 9.71 -10.08
CA PHE A 181 -19.01 10.79 -10.05
C PHE A 181 -19.06 11.69 -11.29
N GLY A 182 -19.86 11.32 -12.30
CA GLY A 182 -20.07 12.12 -13.52
C GLY A 182 -18.88 12.14 -14.48
N VAL A 183 -17.80 11.46 -14.16
CA VAL A 183 -16.55 11.45 -14.95
C VAL A 183 -15.89 10.08 -14.84
N ASN A 184 -15.30 9.63 -15.93
CA ASN A 184 -14.44 8.46 -15.93
C ASN A 184 -13.04 8.86 -15.41
N MET A 185 -12.53 8.15 -14.42
CA MET A 185 -11.26 8.48 -13.73
C MET A 185 -10.54 7.25 -13.24
N SER A 186 -9.23 7.37 -13.09
CA SER A 186 -8.42 6.42 -12.34
C SER A 186 -8.20 6.95 -10.93
N GLY A 187 -8.46 6.13 -9.90
CA GLY A 187 -8.29 6.60 -8.52
C GLY A 187 -8.67 5.54 -7.49
N VAL A 188 -8.72 5.99 -6.25
CA VAL A 188 -9.17 5.21 -5.10
C VAL A 188 -10.35 5.91 -4.43
N CYS A 189 -11.32 5.12 -3.94
CA CYS A 189 -12.46 5.66 -3.23
C CYS A 189 -12.20 5.68 -1.73
N THR A 190 -12.61 6.76 -1.08
CA THR A 190 -12.68 6.85 0.39
C THR A 190 -14.13 6.76 0.81
N LEU A 191 -14.44 5.79 1.66
CA LEU A 191 -15.76 5.63 2.25
C LEU A 191 -15.68 5.95 3.75
N SER A 192 -16.52 6.90 4.19
CA SER A 192 -16.74 7.15 5.61
C SER A 192 -18.09 6.55 6.01
N ILE A 193 -18.07 5.59 6.92
CA ILE A 193 -19.27 4.87 7.33
C ILE A 193 -19.28 4.70 8.86
N ASN A 194 -20.48 4.79 9.43
CA ASN A 194 -20.73 4.43 10.81
C ASN A 194 -21.64 3.20 10.86
N GLY A 195 -21.17 2.14 11.46
CA GLY A 195 -21.89 0.87 11.52
C GLY A 195 -21.63 0.11 12.80
N LYS A 196 -22.51 -0.85 13.13
CA LYS A 196 -22.31 -1.76 14.26
C LYS A 196 -21.11 -2.67 14.00
N LYS A 197 -20.45 -3.13 15.07
CA LYS A 197 -19.38 -4.14 14.97
C LYS A 197 -19.87 -5.35 14.16
N GLY A 198 -19.06 -5.78 13.20
CA GLY A 198 -19.38 -6.88 12.28
C GLY A 198 -20.12 -6.46 11.00
N THR A 199 -20.45 -5.17 10.83
CA THR A 199 -20.98 -4.68 9.56
C THR A 199 -19.95 -4.92 8.47
N LYS A 200 -20.39 -5.57 7.38
CA LYS A 200 -19.57 -5.78 6.18
C LYS A 200 -19.98 -4.78 5.11
N VAL A 201 -18.99 -4.18 4.46
CA VAL A 201 -19.19 -3.28 3.33
C VAL A 201 -18.38 -3.81 2.15
N SER A 202 -19.01 -3.93 1.00
CA SER A 202 -18.33 -4.27 -0.26
C SER A 202 -18.38 -3.05 -1.16
N MET A 203 -17.25 -2.60 -1.66
CA MET A 203 -17.14 -1.56 -2.68
C MET A 203 -16.71 -2.19 -3.99
N GLN A 204 -17.38 -1.79 -5.04
CA GLN A 204 -17.08 -2.23 -6.39
C GLN A 204 -17.12 -1.01 -7.31
N HIS A 205 -16.26 -0.99 -8.31
CA HIS A 205 -16.15 0.11 -9.27
C HIS A 205 -16.58 -0.37 -10.64
N GLY A 206 -17.24 0.49 -11.41
CA GLY A 206 -17.66 0.20 -12.76
C GLY A 206 -17.81 1.48 -13.56
N GLU A 207 -17.64 1.40 -14.88
CA GLU A 207 -17.79 2.53 -15.80
C GLU A 207 -19.24 2.69 -16.25
N LEU A 208 -20.00 1.61 -16.30
CA LEU A 208 -21.37 1.59 -16.81
C LEU A 208 -22.32 0.79 -15.89
N LEU A 209 -23.51 1.34 -15.68
CA LEU A 209 -24.63 0.64 -15.06
C LEU A 209 -25.51 0.01 -16.15
N LYS A 210 -25.56 -1.32 -16.23
CA LYS A 210 -26.59 -2.00 -16.99
C LYS A 210 -27.81 -2.22 -16.10
N LEU A 211 -29.00 -1.80 -16.59
CA LEU A 211 -30.26 -1.76 -15.84
C LEU A 211 -30.78 -3.12 -15.31
N SER A 212 -30.20 -4.24 -15.69
CA SER A 212 -30.65 -5.58 -15.24
C SER A 212 -29.72 -6.31 -14.31
N LEU A 213 -28.46 -5.90 -14.21
CA LEU A 213 -27.44 -6.47 -13.31
C LEU A 213 -26.35 -5.44 -13.13
N ILE A 214 -25.86 -5.26 -11.91
CA ILE A 214 -24.62 -4.51 -11.69
C ILE A 214 -23.48 -5.38 -12.24
N HIS A 215 -23.25 -5.28 -13.53
CA HIS A 215 -22.04 -5.83 -14.14
C HIS A 215 -20.94 -4.80 -13.96
N ILE A 216 -20.02 -5.12 -13.08
CA ILE A 216 -18.73 -4.46 -13.05
C ILE A 216 -18.03 -4.90 -14.34
N SER A 217 -17.93 -3.98 -15.29
CA SER A 217 -17.03 -4.21 -16.41
C SER A 217 -15.61 -4.23 -15.85
N GLU A 218 -14.89 -5.30 -16.10
CA GLU A 218 -13.44 -5.28 -15.98
C GLU A 218 -12.90 -4.09 -16.78
N PRO A 219 -11.80 -3.44 -16.30
CA PRO A 219 -11.20 -2.36 -17.06
C PRO A 219 -10.95 -2.85 -18.50
N THR A 220 -11.54 -2.16 -19.42
CA THR A 220 -11.37 -2.43 -20.85
C THR A 220 -9.89 -2.40 -21.17
N ARG A 221 -9.41 -3.43 -21.81
CA ARG A 221 -8.05 -3.52 -22.34
C ARG A 221 -7.74 -2.32 -23.24
N PRO A 222 -6.52 -1.77 -23.19
CA PRO A 222 -6.00 -0.98 -24.29
C PRO A 222 -5.80 -1.85 -25.54
#